data_dd3c6ee02b0acb060217d6df5c74c546
#
_entry.id   dd3c6ee02b0acb060217d6df5c74c546
#
_cell.length_a   1.000
_cell.length_b   1.000
_cell.length_c   1.000
_cell.angle_alpha   90.00
_cell.angle_beta   90.00
_cell.angle_gamma   90.00
#
_symmetry.space_group_name_H-M   'P 1'
#
loop_
_entity.id
_entity.type
_entity.pdbx_description
1 polymer ?
#
loop_
_entity_poly.entity_id
_entity_poly.type
_entity_poly.pdbx_seq_one_letter_code
_entity_poly.pdbx_strand_id
1 'polypeptide(L)'
;MFNIDKHRYNYFYNFYTVIEQLIPERICDNLAESINLEITKGSIPFVDHSGLGNNAVSDFGGQYFHHIFKGEDVRQYLPELNAIYHAILPIVSMITCTDTIVSPYQHSDINIKAYPAGGGTLGLHYDTNGITVLLSLTENKEAPLRVQIPRSHPSREKNWIEHKKVYAKKGALLIMQGRKVLHDSEPTFSEQKLSVIFNYYESHDTYRHEDFDDFVYFGVPPKELNTD
;
A
#
# COMPACT_ATOMS: atom_id res chain seq x y z
N MET A 1 -22.16 11.15 -6.65
CA MET A 1 -22.72 9.80 -6.92
C MET A 1 -21.56 8.87 -7.27
N PHE A 2 -21.43 7.72 -6.61
CA PHE A 2 -20.41 6.71 -6.90
C PHE A 2 -20.64 6.11 -8.30
N ASN A 3 -19.64 6.23 -9.17
CA ASN A 3 -19.73 5.74 -10.55
C ASN A 3 -18.77 4.55 -10.73
N ILE A 4 -19.30 3.35 -10.60
CA ILE A 4 -18.54 2.10 -10.68
C ILE A 4 -17.85 1.90 -12.03
N ASP A 5 -18.47 2.27 -13.14
CA ASP A 5 -17.92 2.06 -14.48
C ASP A 5 -16.71 2.96 -14.72
N LYS A 6 -16.72 4.20 -14.19
CA LYS A 6 -15.55 5.07 -14.22
C LYS A 6 -14.39 4.44 -13.44
N HIS A 7 -14.65 3.85 -12.26
CA HIS A 7 -13.60 3.23 -11.45
C HIS A 7 -13.07 1.96 -12.09
N ARG A 8 -13.93 1.13 -12.70
CA ARG A 8 -13.53 -0.04 -13.50
C ARG A 8 -12.63 0.39 -14.66
N TYR A 9 -13.08 1.36 -15.46
CA TYR A 9 -12.29 1.87 -16.58
C TYR A 9 -10.89 2.31 -16.12
N ASN A 10 -10.82 3.12 -15.07
CA ASN A 10 -9.54 3.58 -14.56
C ASN A 10 -8.67 2.42 -14.05
N TYR A 11 -9.24 1.48 -13.32
CA TYR A 11 -8.53 0.31 -12.79
C TYR A 11 -7.89 -0.52 -13.91
N PHE A 12 -8.63 -0.78 -14.99
CA PHE A 12 -8.10 -1.57 -16.10
C PHE A 12 -7.18 -0.77 -17.03
N TYR A 13 -7.49 0.51 -17.26
CA TYR A 13 -6.72 1.34 -18.17
C TYR A 13 -5.45 1.93 -17.52
N ASN A 14 -5.55 2.41 -16.28
CA ASN A 14 -4.44 3.02 -15.55
C ASN A 14 -3.78 2.05 -14.56
N PHE A 15 -4.30 0.82 -14.41
CA PHE A 15 -3.92 -0.16 -13.39
C PHE A 15 -4.20 0.29 -11.95
N TYR A 16 -4.85 1.41 -11.76
CA TYR A 16 -5.35 1.89 -10.47
C TYR A 16 -6.57 2.81 -10.64
N THR A 17 -7.30 2.96 -9.56
CA THR A 17 -8.35 3.98 -9.44
C THR A 17 -8.35 4.59 -8.04
N VAL A 18 -8.86 5.81 -7.91
CA VAL A 18 -9.01 6.50 -6.63
C VAL A 18 -10.48 6.79 -6.38
N ILE A 19 -10.99 6.37 -5.23
CA ILE A 19 -12.31 6.71 -4.72
C ILE A 19 -12.10 7.77 -3.65
N GLU A 20 -12.49 9.00 -3.96
CA GLU A 20 -12.36 10.12 -3.04
C GLU A 20 -13.35 10.00 -1.87
N GLN A 21 -12.89 10.32 -0.67
CA GLN A 21 -13.73 10.47 0.53
C GLN A 21 -14.67 9.30 0.84
N LEU A 22 -14.25 8.07 0.55
CA LEU A 22 -15.05 6.89 0.90
C LEU A 22 -15.14 6.69 2.41
N ILE A 23 -14.05 6.97 3.12
CA ILE A 23 -14.01 6.93 4.59
C ILE A 23 -14.11 8.37 5.11
N PRO A 24 -15.07 8.66 6.02
CA PRO A 24 -15.21 9.99 6.61
C PRO A 24 -13.93 10.49 7.29
N GLU A 25 -13.59 11.76 7.09
CA GLU A 25 -12.35 12.36 7.64
C GLU A 25 -12.26 12.18 9.17
N ARG A 26 -13.38 12.34 9.90
CA ARG A 26 -13.40 12.10 11.35
C ARG A 26 -12.94 10.70 11.75
N ILE A 27 -13.27 9.68 10.95
CA ILE A 27 -12.80 8.31 11.21
C ILE A 27 -11.29 8.23 10.97
N CYS A 28 -10.80 8.86 9.91
CA CYS A 28 -9.37 8.93 9.63
C CYS A 28 -8.60 9.64 10.73
N ASP A 29 -9.14 10.75 11.27
CA ASP A 29 -8.53 11.48 12.38
C ASP A 29 -8.42 10.62 13.64
N ASN A 30 -9.52 9.96 14.04
CA ASN A 30 -9.51 9.05 15.19
C ASN A 30 -8.50 7.90 15.03
N LEU A 31 -8.43 7.32 13.83
CA LEU A 31 -7.45 6.27 13.54
C LEU A 31 -6.02 6.79 13.60
N ALA A 32 -5.76 7.99 13.05
CA ALA A 32 -4.44 8.61 13.09
C ALA A 32 -4.00 8.92 14.53
N GLU A 33 -4.91 9.42 15.37
CA GLU A 33 -4.64 9.64 16.81
C GLU A 33 -4.29 8.33 17.52
N SER A 34 -5.06 7.26 17.28
CA SER A 34 -4.80 5.94 17.88
C SER A 34 -3.46 5.36 17.43
N ILE A 35 -3.12 5.48 16.15
CA ILE A 35 -1.82 5.06 15.60
C ILE A 35 -0.68 5.80 16.29
N ASN A 36 -0.77 7.12 16.38
CA ASN A 36 0.26 7.94 17.01
C ASN A 36 0.41 7.65 18.51
N LEU A 37 -0.68 7.31 19.17
CA LEU A 37 -0.65 6.89 20.58
C LEU A 37 0.16 5.59 20.75
N GLU A 38 -0.07 4.58 19.93
CA GLU A 38 0.66 3.31 20.00
C GLU A 38 2.15 3.46 19.61
N ILE A 39 2.46 4.32 18.64
CA ILE A 39 3.85 4.69 18.32
C ILE A 39 4.52 5.35 19.53
N THR A 40 3.84 6.30 20.18
CA THR A 40 4.37 7.02 21.34
C THR A 40 4.61 6.10 22.55
N LYS A 41 3.76 5.11 22.74
CA LYS A 41 3.95 4.06 23.78
C LYS A 41 5.13 3.14 23.49
N GLY A 42 5.69 3.16 22.28
CA GLY A 42 6.73 2.24 21.84
C GLY A 42 6.22 0.82 21.57
N SER A 43 4.89 0.65 21.42
CA SER A 43 4.29 -0.66 21.12
C SER A 43 4.60 -1.14 19.70
N ILE A 44 4.94 -0.20 18.80
CA ILE A 44 5.12 -0.47 17.38
C ILE A 44 6.58 -0.25 16.97
N PRO A 45 7.21 -1.24 16.32
CA PRO A 45 8.61 -1.14 15.96
C PRO A 45 8.84 -0.06 14.90
N PHE A 46 9.97 0.61 15.04
CA PHE A 46 10.53 1.46 14.01
C PHE A 46 11.49 0.61 13.17
N VAL A 47 11.31 0.63 11.87
CA VAL A 47 12.12 -0.15 10.94
C VAL A 47 12.94 0.82 10.09
N ASP A 48 14.25 0.64 10.11
CA ASP A 48 15.20 1.35 9.27
C ASP A 48 15.90 0.37 8.34
N HIS A 49 15.55 0.43 7.07
CA HIS A 49 16.17 -0.40 6.03
C HIS A 49 17.28 0.33 5.26
N SER A 50 17.69 1.53 5.69
CA SER A 50 18.69 2.34 4.97
C SER A 50 20.06 1.64 4.83
N GLY A 51 20.37 0.70 5.71
CA GLY A 51 21.61 -0.08 5.69
C GLY A 51 21.58 -1.38 4.89
N LEU A 52 20.43 -1.81 4.37
CA LEU A 52 20.30 -3.14 3.75
C LEU A 52 20.78 -3.22 2.29
N GLY A 53 21.29 -2.14 1.72
CA GLY A 53 21.98 -2.15 0.41
C GLY A 53 21.15 -2.70 -0.77
N ASN A 54 19.85 -2.85 -0.61
CA ASN A 54 18.99 -3.47 -1.60
C ASN A 54 18.54 -2.48 -2.65
N ASN A 55 18.71 -2.86 -3.90
CA ASN A 55 18.29 -2.17 -5.12
C ASN A 55 16.77 -1.87 -5.20
N ALA A 56 16.00 -2.32 -4.23
CA ALA A 56 14.57 -1.99 -4.09
C ALA A 56 14.36 -0.59 -3.47
N VAL A 57 15.44 0.06 -3.03
CA VAL A 57 15.33 1.26 -2.22
C VAL A 57 16.08 2.39 -2.88
N SER A 58 15.34 3.35 -3.35
CA SER A 58 15.76 4.73 -3.52
C SER A 58 16.70 5.08 -4.66
N ASP A 59 16.16 5.20 -5.83
CA ASP A 59 16.64 6.19 -6.80
C ASP A 59 16.38 7.65 -6.34
N PHE A 60 15.82 7.85 -5.13
CA PHE A 60 15.29 9.14 -4.70
C PHE A 60 15.96 9.75 -3.45
N GLY A 61 17.01 9.14 -2.94
CA GLY A 61 17.75 9.71 -1.81
C GLY A 61 16.98 9.84 -0.48
N GLY A 62 15.78 9.28 -0.40
CA GLY A 62 15.00 9.23 0.84
C GLY A 62 15.49 8.10 1.74
N GLN A 63 15.50 8.35 3.05
CA GLN A 63 15.81 7.31 4.02
C GLN A 63 14.63 6.34 4.12
N TYR A 64 14.95 5.04 4.15
CA TYR A 64 13.98 3.98 4.19
C TYR A 64 13.61 3.66 5.63
N PHE A 65 12.84 4.54 6.25
CA PHE A 65 12.43 4.35 7.64
C PHE A 65 10.96 4.67 7.87
N HIS A 66 10.30 3.85 8.65
CA HIS A 66 8.91 4.02 9.03
C HIS A 66 8.55 3.11 10.22
N HIS A 67 7.44 3.45 10.91
CA HIS A 67 6.79 2.50 11.79
C HIS A 67 5.87 1.60 10.97
N ILE A 68 5.86 0.30 11.28
CA ILE A 68 5.00 -0.66 10.61
C ILE A 68 4.14 -1.41 11.61
N PHE A 69 2.82 -1.32 11.43
CA PHE A 69 1.85 -2.17 12.11
C PHE A 69 1.54 -3.36 11.21
N LYS A 70 1.63 -4.54 11.76
CA LYS A 70 1.26 -5.78 11.10
C LYS A 70 -0.22 -6.10 11.34
N GLY A 71 -0.75 -7.10 10.66
CA GLY A 71 -2.14 -7.49 10.80
C GLY A 71 -2.54 -7.80 12.25
N GLU A 72 -1.65 -8.44 13.02
CA GLU A 72 -1.88 -8.72 14.45
C GLU A 72 -1.96 -7.43 15.27
N ASP A 73 -1.05 -6.49 15.05
CA ASP A 73 -1.06 -5.19 15.73
C ASP A 73 -2.33 -4.41 15.40
N VAL A 74 -2.75 -4.45 14.12
CA VAL A 74 -4.00 -3.81 13.69
C VAL A 74 -5.21 -4.43 14.41
N ARG A 75 -5.29 -5.74 14.50
CA ARG A 75 -6.40 -6.41 15.21
C ARG A 75 -6.41 -6.12 16.69
N GLN A 76 -5.24 -5.99 17.28
CA GLN A 76 -5.09 -5.71 18.70
C GLN A 76 -5.41 -4.26 19.06
N TYR A 77 -4.89 -3.30 18.30
CA TYR A 77 -4.92 -1.89 18.66
C TYR A 77 -5.95 -1.06 17.87
N LEU A 78 -6.34 -1.51 16.69
CA LEU A 78 -7.15 -0.78 15.72
C LEU A 78 -8.21 -1.69 15.05
N PRO A 79 -9.06 -2.38 15.84
CA PRO A 79 -10.00 -3.38 15.31
C PRO A 79 -10.99 -2.80 14.28
N GLU A 80 -11.22 -1.47 14.29
CA GLU A 80 -12.06 -0.79 13.29
C GLU A 80 -11.47 -0.92 11.88
N LEU A 81 -10.14 -0.96 11.74
CA LEU A 81 -9.52 -1.17 10.43
C LEU A 81 -9.76 -2.58 9.89
N ASN A 82 -9.79 -3.58 10.76
CA ASN A 82 -10.19 -4.93 10.37
C ASN A 82 -11.65 -4.97 9.88
N ALA A 83 -12.55 -4.23 10.54
CA ALA A 83 -13.93 -4.11 10.08
C ALA A 83 -14.03 -3.39 8.72
N ILE A 84 -13.27 -2.32 8.51
CA ILE A 84 -13.19 -1.60 7.22
C ILE A 84 -12.68 -2.54 6.13
N TYR A 85 -11.63 -3.33 6.39
CA TYR A 85 -11.05 -4.29 5.46
C TYR A 85 -12.10 -5.24 4.89
N HIS A 86 -12.91 -5.83 5.74
CA HIS A 86 -14.00 -6.71 5.29
C HIS A 86 -15.15 -5.96 4.63
N ALA A 87 -15.48 -4.76 5.11
CA ALA A 87 -16.59 -3.98 4.58
C ALA A 87 -16.35 -3.45 3.16
N ILE A 88 -15.10 -3.15 2.79
CA ILE A 88 -14.77 -2.63 1.44
C ILE A 88 -14.57 -3.75 0.41
N LEU A 89 -14.41 -5.01 0.81
CA LEU A 89 -14.20 -6.14 -0.10
C LEU A 89 -15.22 -6.21 -1.25
N PRO A 90 -16.55 -6.04 -1.04
CA PRO A 90 -17.50 -6.04 -2.14
C PRO A 90 -17.26 -4.91 -3.16
N ILE A 91 -16.83 -3.73 -2.69
CA ILE A 91 -16.51 -2.59 -3.57
C ILE A 91 -15.28 -2.92 -4.40
N VAL A 92 -14.26 -3.49 -3.79
CA VAL A 92 -13.03 -3.92 -4.48
C VAL A 92 -13.38 -4.96 -5.54
N SER A 93 -14.12 -6.01 -5.21
CA SER A 93 -14.54 -7.06 -6.14
C SER A 93 -15.36 -6.49 -7.31
N MET A 94 -16.28 -5.57 -7.05
CA MET A 94 -17.02 -4.89 -8.12
C MET A 94 -16.15 -4.10 -9.08
N ILE A 95 -15.11 -3.43 -8.58
CA ILE A 95 -14.19 -2.61 -9.41
C ILE A 95 -13.24 -3.50 -10.20
N THR A 96 -12.68 -4.51 -9.56
CA THR A 96 -11.71 -5.43 -10.18
C THR A 96 -12.36 -6.43 -11.14
N CYS A 97 -13.68 -6.61 -11.04
CA CYS A 97 -14.44 -7.62 -11.79
C CYS A 97 -13.89 -9.04 -11.61
N THR A 98 -13.34 -9.33 -10.43
CA THR A 98 -12.79 -10.64 -10.09
C THR A 98 -13.41 -11.17 -8.80
N ASP A 99 -13.32 -12.48 -8.60
CA ASP A 99 -13.62 -13.10 -7.32
C ASP A 99 -12.50 -12.78 -6.33
N THR A 100 -12.65 -11.61 -5.68
CA THR A 100 -11.67 -11.05 -4.76
C THR A 100 -11.88 -11.63 -3.37
N ILE A 101 -10.81 -12.12 -2.77
CA ILE A 101 -10.79 -12.69 -1.42
C ILE A 101 -9.85 -11.90 -0.50
N VAL A 102 -10.08 -12.02 0.79
CA VAL A 102 -9.14 -11.53 1.82
C VAL A 102 -7.82 -12.28 1.73
N SER A 103 -6.73 -11.64 2.12
CA SER A 103 -5.43 -12.29 2.15
C SER A 103 -5.45 -13.51 3.09
N PRO A 104 -4.85 -14.64 2.70
CA PRO A 104 -4.65 -15.77 3.61
C PRO A 104 -3.55 -15.49 4.66
N TYR A 105 -2.76 -14.44 4.47
CA TYR A 105 -1.65 -14.09 5.36
C TYR A 105 -2.08 -13.03 6.36
N GLN A 106 -2.50 -13.45 7.54
CA GLN A 106 -2.98 -12.55 8.61
C GLN A 106 -1.92 -11.58 9.12
N HIS A 107 -0.65 -11.89 8.90
CA HIS A 107 0.47 -11.05 9.28
C HIS A 107 0.58 -9.78 8.41
N SER A 108 0.18 -9.89 7.16
CA SER A 108 0.33 -8.84 6.15
C SER A 108 -0.94 -8.48 5.39
N ASP A 109 -2.10 -9.03 5.78
CA ASP A 109 -3.38 -8.72 5.13
C ASP A 109 -3.76 -7.26 5.28
N ILE A 110 -3.52 -6.70 6.47
CA ILE A 110 -3.66 -5.29 6.79
C ILE A 110 -2.35 -4.82 7.38
N ASN A 111 -1.79 -3.75 6.85
CA ASN A 111 -0.65 -3.13 7.48
C ASN A 111 -0.75 -1.60 7.41
N ILE A 112 -0.07 -0.92 8.35
CA ILE A 112 -0.02 0.53 8.37
C ILE A 112 1.43 0.93 8.21
N LYS A 113 1.67 1.85 7.29
CA LYS A 113 2.95 2.52 7.11
C LYS A 113 2.82 3.93 7.69
N ALA A 114 3.52 4.18 8.79
CA ALA A 114 3.60 5.49 9.39
C ALA A 114 4.99 6.09 9.12
N TYR A 115 5.05 6.97 8.14
CA TYR A 115 6.27 7.67 7.76
C TYR A 115 6.40 8.94 8.58
N PRO A 116 7.40 9.07 9.44
CA PRO A 116 7.65 10.32 10.15
C PRO A 116 8.12 11.40 9.18
N ALA A 117 7.97 12.65 9.57
CA ALA A 117 8.68 13.76 8.92
C ALA A 117 10.20 13.53 8.93
N GLY A 118 10.89 14.08 7.93
CA GLY A 118 12.35 13.95 7.85
C GLY A 118 12.87 12.98 6.79
N GLY A 119 12.03 12.58 5.82
CA GLY A 119 12.44 11.80 4.66
C GLY A 119 11.96 10.35 4.64
N GLY A 120 10.99 10.02 5.49
CA GLY A 120 10.37 8.67 5.47
C GLY A 120 9.75 8.33 4.12
N THR A 121 10.08 7.15 3.60
CA THR A 121 9.61 6.68 2.28
C THR A 121 9.59 5.15 2.20
N LEU A 122 8.96 4.63 1.17
CA LEU A 122 9.07 3.25 0.73
C LEU A 122 9.46 3.25 -0.74
N GLY A 123 10.58 2.62 -1.06
CA GLY A 123 11.19 2.65 -2.39
C GLY A 123 10.38 1.95 -3.48
N LEU A 124 10.88 2.06 -4.70
CA LEU A 124 10.23 1.56 -5.90
C LEU A 124 10.12 0.03 -5.90
N HIS A 125 8.89 -0.49 -5.99
CA HIS A 125 8.62 -1.93 -5.91
C HIS A 125 7.33 -2.32 -6.64
N TYR A 126 7.16 -3.62 -6.86
CA TYR A 126 5.88 -4.26 -7.14
C TYR A 126 5.38 -4.95 -5.88
N ASP A 127 4.06 -4.98 -5.69
CA ASP A 127 3.49 -5.81 -4.62
C ASP A 127 3.48 -7.29 -5.02
N THR A 128 3.41 -8.15 -4.02
CA THR A 128 3.29 -9.60 -4.24
C THR A 128 1.84 -10.08 -4.36
N ASN A 129 0.89 -9.32 -3.82
CA ASN A 129 -0.55 -9.55 -3.97
C ASN A 129 -1.09 -8.94 -5.27
N GLY A 130 -2.17 -9.51 -5.78
CA GLY A 130 -2.79 -9.05 -7.03
C GLY A 130 -3.45 -7.68 -6.90
N ILE A 131 -4.09 -7.44 -5.77
CA ILE A 131 -4.91 -6.25 -5.53
C ILE A 131 -4.46 -5.57 -4.23
N THR A 132 -3.94 -4.37 -4.35
CA THR A 132 -3.55 -3.52 -3.21
C THR A 132 -4.53 -2.36 -3.07
N VAL A 133 -5.01 -2.13 -1.86
CA VAL A 133 -5.84 -0.97 -1.55
C VAL A 133 -5.14 -0.12 -0.50
N LEU A 134 -4.93 1.15 -0.81
CA LEU A 134 -4.38 2.11 0.13
C LEU A 134 -5.46 3.06 0.60
N LEU A 135 -5.63 3.14 1.93
CA LEU A 135 -6.43 4.17 2.58
C LEU A 135 -5.51 5.27 3.11
N SER A 136 -5.70 6.49 2.66
CA SER A 136 -4.97 7.66 3.16
C SER A 136 -5.61 8.19 4.43
N LEU A 137 -4.91 8.11 5.56
CA LEU A 137 -5.38 8.69 6.84
C LEU A 137 -4.96 10.14 7.01
N THR A 138 -3.91 10.57 6.31
CA THR A 138 -3.46 11.96 6.28
C THR A 138 -3.52 12.49 4.85
N GLU A 139 -3.75 13.79 4.71
CA GLU A 139 -3.51 14.48 3.44
C GLU A 139 -2.05 14.93 3.43
N ASN A 140 -1.27 14.41 2.49
CA ASN A 140 0.14 14.77 2.35
C ASN A 140 0.39 15.30 0.94
N LYS A 141 0.71 16.61 0.86
CA LYS A 141 0.88 17.33 -0.41
C LYS A 141 2.28 17.20 -1.00
N GLU A 142 3.27 16.86 -0.19
CA GLU A 142 4.67 16.76 -0.61
C GLU A 142 5.09 15.36 -1.04
N ALA A 143 4.43 14.32 -0.53
CA ALA A 143 4.81 12.92 -0.74
C ALA A 143 3.72 12.11 -1.46
N PRO A 144 3.48 12.33 -2.77
CA PRO A 144 2.55 11.53 -3.54
C PRO A 144 3.02 10.09 -3.68
N LEU A 145 2.07 9.21 -3.96
CA LEU A 145 2.39 7.90 -4.53
C LEU A 145 2.77 8.11 -6.00
N ARG A 146 3.94 7.62 -6.40
CA ARG A 146 4.31 7.57 -7.82
C ARG A 146 3.97 6.21 -8.39
N VAL A 147 3.48 6.22 -9.61
CA VAL A 147 3.01 5.03 -10.32
C VAL A 147 3.61 5.02 -11.71
N GLN A 148 4.25 3.92 -12.10
CA GLN A 148 4.83 3.72 -13.42
C GLN A 148 3.93 2.77 -14.22
N ILE A 149 3.23 3.31 -15.22
CA ILE A 149 2.22 2.60 -15.97
C ILE A 149 2.82 2.15 -17.31
N PRO A 150 2.93 0.84 -17.57
CA PRO A 150 3.34 0.35 -18.88
C PRO A 150 2.26 0.67 -19.92
N ARG A 151 2.67 1.25 -21.04
CA ARG A 151 1.81 1.59 -22.16
C ARG A 151 2.30 0.96 -23.44
N SER A 152 1.35 0.53 -24.26
CA SER A 152 1.61 0.12 -25.65
C SER A 152 0.59 0.75 -26.57
N HIS A 153 0.98 1.05 -27.78
CA HIS A 153 0.06 1.53 -28.81
C HIS A 153 0.41 0.93 -30.17
N PRO A 154 -0.56 0.40 -30.92
CA PRO A 154 -0.28 -0.28 -32.21
C PRO A 154 0.50 0.54 -33.23
N SER A 155 0.36 1.90 -33.19
CA SER A 155 1.07 2.80 -34.09
C SER A 155 2.45 3.24 -33.60
N ARG A 156 2.92 2.76 -32.43
CA ARG A 156 4.25 3.06 -31.89
C ARG A 156 5.13 1.82 -31.95
N GLU A 157 6.34 1.98 -32.44
CA GLU A 157 7.31 0.89 -32.52
C GLU A 157 7.80 0.38 -31.16
N LYS A 158 7.65 1.17 -30.10
CA LYS A 158 8.14 0.85 -28.76
C LYS A 158 7.06 1.11 -27.71
N ASN A 159 7.02 0.22 -26.72
CA ASN A 159 6.31 0.45 -25.47
C ASN A 159 6.99 1.60 -24.70
N TRP A 160 6.22 2.31 -23.87
CA TRP A 160 6.76 3.36 -23.00
C TRP A 160 6.18 3.26 -21.58
N ILE A 161 6.83 3.92 -20.65
CA ILE A 161 6.34 4.06 -19.28
C ILE A 161 5.74 5.44 -19.11
N GLU A 162 4.50 5.48 -18.66
CA GLU A 162 3.83 6.72 -18.23
C GLU A 162 3.99 6.88 -16.72
N HIS A 163 4.57 7.99 -16.27
CA HIS A 163 4.76 8.30 -14.86
C HIS A 163 3.60 9.16 -14.35
N LYS A 164 2.99 8.75 -13.26
CA LYS A 164 1.91 9.48 -12.59
C LYS A 164 2.25 9.74 -11.13
N LYS A 165 1.83 10.91 -10.62
CA LYS A 165 1.83 11.24 -9.20
C LYS A 165 0.39 11.26 -8.70
N VAL A 166 0.11 10.50 -7.65
CA VAL A 166 -1.22 10.40 -7.06
C VAL A 166 -1.20 11.06 -5.68
N TYR A 167 -1.88 12.19 -5.58
CA TYR A 167 -2.09 12.93 -4.33
C TYR A 167 -3.42 12.51 -3.74
N ALA A 168 -3.40 11.47 -2.91
CA ALA A 168 -4.61 10.99 -2.26
C ALA A 168 -5.00 11.91 -1.11
N LYS A 169 -6.27 12.30 -1.07
CA LYS A 169 -6.84 13.06 0.04
C LYS A 169 -7.13 12.14 1.23
N LYS A 170 -7.28 12.73 2.41
CA LYS A 170 -7.74 12.02 3.60
C LYS A 170 -9.05 11.28 3.31
N GLY A 171 -9.14 10.03 3.70
CA GLY A 171 -10.31 9.17 3.48
C GLY A 171 -10.47 8.63 2.05
N ALA A 172 -9.53 8.91 1.15
CA ALA A 172 -9.52 8.31 -0.18
C ALA A 172 -9.00 6.87 -0.15
N LEU A 173 -9.62 6.01 -0.96
CA LEU A 173 -9.12 4.69 -1.28
C LEU A 173 -8.50 4.68 -2.68
N LEU A 174 -7.25 4.27 -2.76
CA LEU A 174 -6.62 3.93 -4.03
C LEU A 174 -6.62 2.40 -4.16
N ILE A 175 -7.21 1.88 -5.24
CA ILE A 175 -7.24 0.45 -5.57
C ILE A 175 -6.32 0.22 -6.76
N MET A 176 -5.36 -0.68 -6.63
CA MET A 176 -4.26 -0.85 -7.59
C MET A 176 -3.99 -2.33 -7.91
N GLN A 177 -3.58 -2.61 -9.15
CA GLN A 177 -3.06 -3.91 -9.57
C GLN A 177 -1.59 -4.03 -9.12
N GLY A 178 -1.36 -4.34 -7.84
CA GLY A 178 -0.05 -4.23 -7.19
C GLY A 178 1.09 -4.96 -7.92
N ARG A 179 0.82 -6.15 -8.48
CA ARG A 179 1.82 -6.93 -9.25
C ARG A 179 2.18 -6.33 -10.60
N LYS A 180 1.35 -5.44 -11.15
CA LYS A 180 1.51 -4.92 -12.52
C LYS A 180 2.06 -3.51 -12.56
N VAL A 181 2.03 -2.84 -11.43
CA VAL A 181 2.38 -1.42 -11.34
C VAL A 181 3.58 -1.23 -10.45
N LEU A 182 4.66 -0.79 -11.05
CA LEU A 182 5.83 -0.36 -10.29
C LEU A 182 5.50 0.97 -9.61
N HIS A 183 5.64 1.03 -8.30
CA HIS A 183 5.24 2.20 -7.53
C HIS A 183 6.11 2.44 -6.31
N ASP A 184 6.06 3.66 -5.80
CA ASP A 184 6.71 4.06 -4.56
C ASP A 184 6.00 5.25 -3.91
N SER A 185 6.39 5.55 -2.67
CA SER A 185 6.00 6.77 -1.98
C SER A 185 7.14 7.76 -2.05
N GLU A 186 6.92 8.97 -2.57
CA GLU A 186 7.93 10.02 -2.43
C GLU A 186 8.20 10.32 -0.94
N PRO A 187 9.42 10.73 -0.58
CA PRO A 187 9.76 11.07 0.79
C PRO A 187 8.88 12.18 1.36
N THR A 188 8.53 12.07 2.65
CA THR A 188 7.84 13.12 3.39
C THR A 188 8.82 13.83 4.31
N PHE A 189 8.95 15.15 4.22
CA PHE A 189 9.93 15.93 4.96
C PHE A 189 9.34 16.80 6.05
N SER A 190 8.23 17.47 5.78
CA SER A 190 7.63 18.42 6.72
C SER A 190 6.48 17.85 7.53
N GLU A 191 5.80 16.84 7.00
CA GLU A 191 4.58 16.28 7.57
C GLU A 191 4.70 14.76 7.73
N GLN A 192 4.00 14.20 8.71
CA GLN A 192 3.82 12.75 8.84
C GLN A 192 2.88 12.26 7.76
N LYS A 193 3.17 11.09 7.18
CA LYS A 193 2.28 10.39 6.27
C LYS A 193 1.83 9.07 6.87
N LEU A 194 0.51 8.89 6.98
CA LEU A 194 -0.11 7.67 7.44
C LEU A 194 -0.93 7.03 6.31
N SER A 195 -0.60 5.79 5.99
CA SER A 195 -1.30 4.99 4.99
C SER A 195 -1.62 3.61 5.53
N VAL A 196 -2.86 3.17 5.37
CA VAL A 196 -3.26 1.77 5.62
C VAL A 196 -3.23 1.03 4.30
N ILE A 197 -2.62 -0.13 4.28
CA ILE A 197 -2.56 -1.02 3.14
C ILE A 197 -3.43 -2.24 3.45
N PHE A 198 -4.38 -2.50 2.57
CA PHE A 198 -5.23 -3.69 2.59
C PHE A 198 -4.84 -4.56 1.40
N ASN A 199 -4.37 -5.76 1.68
CA ASN A 199 -3.95 -6.72 0.67
C ASN A 199 -5.05 -7.72 0.38
N TYR A 200 -5.46 -7.78 -0.88
CA TYR A 200 -6.45 -8.74 -1.38
C TYR A 200 -5.83 -9.62 -2.46
N TYR A 201 -6.45 -10.76 -2.67
CA TYR A 201 -6.06 -11.73 -3.68
C TYR A 201 -7.24 -12.03 -4.59
N GLU A 202 -6.95 -12.46 -5.80
CA GLU A 202 -7.94 -13.14 -6.63
C GLU A 202 -8.00 -14.60 -6.17
N SER A 203 -9.17 -15.23 -6.21
CA SER A 203 -9.37 -16.60 -5.70
C SER A 203 -8.48 -17.65 -6.38
N HIS A 204 -7.95 -17.34 -7.55
CA HIS A 204 -7.03 -18.19 -8.32
C HIS A 204 -5.55 -17.74 -8.25
N ASP A 205 -5.24 -16.76 -7.43
CA ASP A 205 -3.88 -16.26 -7.29
C ASP A 205 -2.92 -17.32 -6.73
N THR A 206 -1.68 -17.29 -7.22
CA THR A 206 -0.57 -18.02 -6.59
C THR A 206 -0.07 -17.20 -5.41
N TYR A 207 -0.06 -17.81 -4.24
CA TYR A 207 0.40 -17.18 -3.02
C TYR A 207 1.92 -17.15 -2.96
N ARG A 208 2.45 -16.10 -2.32
CA ARG A 208 3.87 -16.00 -2.04
C ARG A 208 4.28 -16.95 -0.90
N HIS A 209 5.59 -17.14 -0.73
CA HIS A 209 6.11 -17.84 0.42
C HIS A 209 5.87 -17.05 1.72
N GLU A 210 5.55 -17.74 2.82
CA GLU A 210 5.25 -17.09 4.11
C GLU A 210 6.42 -16.29 4.69
N ASP A 211 7.67 -16.77 4.50
CA ASP A 211 8.90 -16.07 4.95
C ASP A 211 9.11 -14.72 4.26
N PHE A 212 8.36 -14.42 3.20
CA PHE A 212 8.43 -13.12 2.52
C PHE A 212 8.05 -11.97 3.44
N ASP A 213 7.14 -12.19 4.36
CA ASP A 213 6.71 -11.16 5.31
C ASP A 213 7.83 -10.78 6.27
N ASP A 214 8.65 -11.71 6.71
CA ASP A 214 9.82 -11.44 7.55
C ASP A 214 10.84 -10.57 6.81
N PHE A 215 11.04 -10.80 5.51
CA PHE A 215 11.87 -9.95 4.69
C PHE A 215 11.31 -8.53 4.56
N VAL A 216 10.02 -8.39 4.28
CA VAL A 216 9.37 -7.09 4.09
C VAL A 216 9.34 -6.28 5.39
N TYR A 217 9.02 -6.93 6.51
CA TYR A 217 8.84 -6.25 7.79
C TYR A 217 10.12 -6.06 8.58
N PHE A 218 11.06 -6.98 8.48
CA PHE A 218 12.26 -6.99 9.33
C PHE A 218 13.58 -6.94 8.55
N GLY A 219 13.53 -6.98 7.22
CA GLY A 219 14.71 -7.06 6.40
C GLY A 219 15.49 -8.38 6.56
N VAL A 220 14.86 -9.40 7.12
CA VAL A 220 15.48 -10.73 7.25
C VAL A 220 15.43 -11.39 5.87
N PRO A 221 16.58 -11.72 5.23
CA PRO A 221 16.57 -12.40 3.96
C PRO A 221 15.76 -13.68 4.04
N PRO A 222 14.96 -14.04 3.01
CA PRO A 222 14.32 -15.34 2.94
C PRO A 222 15.39 -16.41 3.17
N LYS A 223 15.09 -17.40 3.99
CA LYS A 223 15.95 -18.56 4.10
C LYS A 223 16.12 -19.13 2.70
N GLU A 224 17.35 -19.32 2.26
CA GLU A 224 17.63 -19.93 0.95
C GLU A 224 16.76 -21.19 0.86
N LEU A 225 15.84 -21.18 -0.10
CA LEU A 225 15.08 -22.37 -0.43
C LEU A 225 16.12 -23.40 -0.87
N ASN A 226 16.45 -24.35 -0.01
CA ASN A 226 17.19 -25.52 -0.41
C ASN A 226 16.34 -26.21 -1.48
N THR A 227 16.70 -25.97 -2.73
CA THR A 227 16.18 -26.72 -3.88
C THR A 227 16.90 -28.08 -3.85
N ASP A 228 16.39 -28.99 -3.01
CA ASP A 228 16.69 -30.41 -3.13
C ASP A 228 15.86 -31.03 -4.28
#